data_cbb8c79d844a96d5816d7918d80bf0e6
#
_entry.id   cbb8c79d844a96d5816d7918d80bf0e6
#
_cell.length_a   1.000
_cell.length_b   1.000
_cell.length_c   1.000
_cell.angle_alpha   90.00
_cell.angle_beta   90.00
_cell.angle_gamma   90.00
#
_symmetry.space_group_name_H-M   'P 1'
#
loop_
_entity.id
_entity.type
_entity.pdbx_description
1 polymer ?
#
loop_
_entity_poly.entity_id
_entity_poly.type
_entity_poly.pdbx_seq_one_letter_code
_entity_poly.pdbx_strand_id
1 'polypeptide(L)'
;IKANQFALSSYWKKTFLDFNFKATAYFSLIKEFSTQQITGEINKDFQNFWSARAKLSLRSQAPNFNFFLHRSNFVSYDWHQPEYKNQLINTLNLEFGHPKWGKINANYEVLNNYAYFKNILREKNEIAEELIVAPTQFEGTINYLKIRLTQNLDFWKFSFINTFQYQNVDQTSEEDGFQVVNVPEWIGRSSLTFSSQLFNKALYLQTGVTAQYFTNYYADR
;
A
#
# COMPACT_ATOMS: atom_id res chain seq x y z
N ILE A 1 21.06 -14.68 -13.05
CA ILE A 1 20.79 -15.60 -11.92
C ILE A 1 19.59 -16.45 -12.33
N LYS A 2 19.74 -17.77 -12.40
CA LYS A 2 18.63 -18.71 -12.56
C LYS A 2 18.31 -19.27 -11.18
N ALA A 3 17.13 -18.98 -10.64
CA ALA A 3 16.67 -19.56 -9.40
C ALA A 3 15.38 -20.35 -9.66
N ASN A 4 15.31 -21.57 -9.14
CA ASN A 4 14.09 -22.36 -9.11
C ASN A 4 13.31 -21.98 -7.85
N GLN A 5 12.06 -21.58 -8.01
CA GLN A 5 11.20 -21.23 -6.88
C GLN A 5 10.19 -22.35 -6.64
N PHE A 6 10.18 -22.84 -5.41
CA PHE A 6 9.14 -23.76 -4.94
C PHE A 6 8.30 -23.02 -3.90
N ALA A 7 6.99 -23.14 -4.00
CA ALA A 7 6.07 -22.56 -3.04
C ALA A 7 4.96 -23.58 -2.71
N LEU A 8 4.55 -23.56 -1.45
CA LEU A 8 3.41 -24.31 -0.95
C LEU A 8 2.32 -23.31 -0.56
N SER A 9 1.10 -23.56 -0.99
CA SER A 9 -0.06 -22.76 -0.58
C SER A 9 -1.19 -23.65 -0.08
N SER A 10 -1.90 -23.16 0.93
CA SER A 10 -3.08 -23.78 1.51
C SER A 10 -4.22 -22.77 1.55
N TYR A 11 -5.43 -23.27 1.36
CA TYR A 11 -6.64 -22.48 1.35
C TYR A 11 -7.76 -23.21 2.08
N TRP A 12 -8.43 -22.49 2.98
CA TRP A 12 -9.59 -22.97 3.69
C TRP A 12 -10.71 -21.93 3.66
N LYS A 13 -11.96 -22.38 3.46
CA LYS A 13 -13.15 -21.53 3.47
C LYS A 13 -14.30 -22.26 4.15
N LYS A 14 -15.03 -21.54 5.01
CA LYS A 14 -16.23 -22.05 5.67
C LYS A 14 -17.24 -20.92 5.89
N THR A 15 -18.51 -21.20 5.72
CA THR A 15 -19.60 -20.32 6.09
C THR A 15 -20.25 -20.85 7.36
N PHE A 16 -20.45 -19.95 8.35
CA PHE A 16 -21.10 -20.26 9.62
C PHE A 16 -21.85 -19.04 10.12
N LEU A 17 -23.14 -19.18 10.47
CA LEU A 17 -24.04 -18.10 10.94
C LEU A 17 -23.97 -16.86 10.01
N ASP A 18 -24.05 -17.05 8.69
CA ASP A 18 -23.96 -16.00 7.66
C ASP A 18 -22.60 -15.28 7.57
N PHE A 19 -21.62 -15.69 8.37
CA PHE A 19 -20.25 -15.24 8.22
C PHE A 19 -19.48 -16.17 7.29
N ASN A 20 -18.74 -15.57 6.36
CA ASN A 20 -17.84 -16.28 5.50
C ASN A 20 -16.41 -16.13 6.05
N PHE A 21 -15.83 -17.24 6.46
CA PHE A 21 -14.45 -17.33 6.93
C PHE A 21 -13.57 -17.83 5.80
N LYS A 22 -12.40 -17.23 5.68
CA LYS A 22 -11.37 -17.65 4.75
C LYS A 22 -10.01 -17.58 5.44
N ALA A 23 -9.21 -18.62 5.31
CA ALA A 23 -7.81 -18.63 5.72
C ALA A 23 -6.93 -19.08 4.55
N THR A 24 -5.78 -18.43 4.40
CA THR A 24 -4.77 -18.81 3.42
C THR A 24 -3.40 -18.81 4.07
N ALA A 25 -2.58 -19.79 3.70
CA ALA A 25 -1.18 -19.82 4.06
C ALA A 25 -0.34 -20.02 2.79
N TYR A 26 0.75 -19.30 2.70
CA TYR A 26 1.70 -19.36 1.59
C TYR A 26 3.11 -19.39 2.15
N PHE A 27 3.93 -20.31 1.66
CA PHE A 27 5.33 -20.48 2.04
C PHE A 27 6.17 -20.68 0.78
N SER A 28 7.12 -19.78 0.56
CA SER A 28 8.16 -19.96 -0.44
C SER A 28 9.35 -20.69 0.19
N LEU A 29 9.87 -21.69 -0.51
CA LEU A 29 10.97 -22.54 -0.04
C LEU A 29 12.36 -22.09 -0.54
N ILE A 30 12.48 -20.85 -1.03
CA ILE A 30 13.78 -20.31 -1.44
C ILE A 30 14.51 -19.74 -0.24
N LYS A 31 15.78 -20.13 -0.08
CA LYS A 31 16.59 -19.73 1.08
C LYS A 31 16.84 -18.22 1.16
N GLU A 32 17.12 -17.54 0.04
CA GLU A 32 17.56 -16.13 0.00
C GLU A 32 16.43 -15.13 -0.23
N PHE A 33 15.30 -15.58 -0.79
CA PHE A 33 14.12 -14.75 -1.09
C PHE A 33 12.84 -15.40 -0.56
N SER A 34 12.92 -15.87 0.69
CA SER A 34 11.79 -16.55 1.31
C SER A 34 10.62 -15.59 1.53
N THR A 35 9.43 -16.05 1.23
CA THR A 35 8.18 -15.35 1.54
C THR A 35 7.27 -16.30 2.29
N GLN A 36 6.77 -15.82 3.42
CA GLN A 36 5.78 -16.53 4.23
C GLN A 36 4.61 -15.59 4.47
N GLN A 37 3.40 -16.07 4.28
CA GLN A 37 2.20 -15.27 4.50
C GLN A 37 1.08 -16.13 5.06
N ILE A 38 0.46 -15.64 6.12
CA ILE A 38 -0.77 -16.20 6.67
C ILE A 38 -1.82 -15.09 6.64
N THR A 39 -3.00 -15.41 6.15
CA THR A 39 -4.11 -14.45 6.05
C THR A 39 -5.38 -15.09 6.58
N GLY A 40 -6.06 -14.37 7.48
CA GLY A 40 -7.42 -14.65 7.92
C GLY A 40 -8.38 -13.57 7.44
N GLU A 41 -9.53 -13.94 6.94
CA GLU A 41 -10.56 -13.02 6.49
C GLU A 41 -11.92 -13.51 6.98
N ILE A 42 -12.72 -12.56 7.45
CA ILE A 42 -14.13 -12.76 7.79
C ILE A 42 -14.94 -11.69 7.07
N ASN A 43 -16.01 -12.10 6.43
CA ASN A 43 -16.96 -11.17 5.83
C ASN A 43 -18.39 -11.57 6.12
N LYS A 44 -19.26 -10.58 6.17
CA LYS A 44 -20.70 -10.74 6.34
C LYS A 44 -21.44 -9.72 5.49
N ASP A 45 -22.42 -10.22 4.77
CA ASP A 45 -23.41 -9.40 4.08
C ASP A 45 -24.66 -9.30 4.97
N PHE A 46 -25.09 -8.08 5.26
CA PHE A 46 -26.25 -7.78 6.09
C PHE A 46 -27.48 -7.52 5.21
N GLN A 47 -28.63 -7.46 5.85
CA GLN A 47 -29.84 -6.99 5.20
C GLN A 47 -29.62 -5.55 4.65
N ASN A 48 -30.41 -5.17 3.63
CA ASN A 48 -30.32 -3.86 2.98
C ASN A 48 -28.95 -3.57 2.31
N PHE A 49 -28.26 -4.60 1.82
CA PHE A 49 -27.03 -4.51 1.03
C PHE A 49 -25.81 -3.95 1.77
N TRP A 50 -25.82 -3.84 3.08
CA TRP A 50 -24.64 -3.53 3.86
C TRP A 50 -23.70 -4.73 3.90
N SER A 51 -22.39 -4.46 3.86
CA SER A 51 -21.37 -5.50 4.00
C SER A 51 -20.27 -5.05 4.95
N ALA A 52 -19.72 -5.99 5.70
CA ALA A 52 -18.56 -5.79 6.53
C ALA A 52 -17.51 -6.87 6.24
N ARG A 53 -16.26 -6.47 6.21
CA ARG A 53 -15.10 -7.37 6.04
C ARG A 53 -14.00 -6.98 7.00
N ALA A 54 -13.40 -7.97 7.64
CA ALA A 54 -12.16 -7.82 8.38
C ALA A 54 -11.13 -8.83 7.85
N LYS A 55 -9.90 -8.36 7.60
CA LYS A 55 -8.80 -9.18 7.10
C LYS A 55 -7.55 -8.89 7.89
N LEU A 56 -6.95 -9.93 8.45
CA LEU A 56 -5.64 -9.90 9.07
C LEU A 56 -4.64 -10.64 8.18
N SER A 57 -3.49 -10.04 7.92
CA SER A 57 -2.41 -10.64 7.14
C SER A 57 -1.08 -10.47 7.87
N LEU A 58 -0.40 -11.57 8.08
CA LEU A 58 0.95 -11.62 8.63
C LEU A 58 1.87 -12.08 7.52
N ARG A 59 2.85 -11.26 7.16
CA ARG A 59 3.77 -11.54 6.05
C ARG A 59 5.20 -11.29 6.46
N SER A 60 6.06 -12.27 6.14
CA SER A 60 7.51 -12.12 6.12
C SER A 60 7.97 -12.28 4.69
N GLN A 61 8.62 -11.29 4.11
CA GLN A 61 9.11 -11.33 2.73
C GLN A 61 10.47 -10.67 2.59
N ALA A 62 11.29 -11.18 1.70
CA ALA A 62 12.52 -10.51 1.32
C ALA A 62 12.19 -9.14 0.68
N PRO A 63 13.02 -8.11 0.90
CA PRO A 63 12.95 -6.86 0.15
C PRO A 63 13.00 -7.11 -1.37
N ASN A 64 12.57 -6.12 -2.16
CA ASN A 64 12.68 -6.21 -3.60
C ASN A 64 14.15 -6.44 -4.01
N PHE A 65 14.37 -7.25 -5.05
CA PHE A 65 15.70 -7.61 -5.54
C PHE A 65 16.61 -6.40 -5.77
N ASN A 66 16.06 -5.27 -6.20
CA ASN A 66 16.79 -4.03 -6.44
C ASN A 66 17.47 -3.45 -5.19
N PHE A 67 17.00 -3.80 -3.98
CA PHE A 67 17.67 -3.41 -2.74
C PHE A 67 18.88 -4.31 -2.43
N PHE A 68 18.85 -5.56 -2.86
CA PHE A 68 19.96 -6.49 -2.64
C PHE A 68 21.11 -6.29 -3.62
N LEU A 69 20.79 -6.11 -4.89
CA LEU A 69 21.79 -6.09 -5.95
C LEU A 69 21.39 -5.12 -7.06
N HIS A 70 22.27 -4.19 -7.32
CA HIS A 70 22.25 -3.38 -8.52
C HIS A 70 23.66 -3.28 -9.08
N ARG A 71 23.83 -3.53 -10.36
CA ARG A 71 25.11 -3.43 -11.06
C ARG A 71 25.07 -2.28 -12.04
N SER A 72 26.03 -1.36 -11.90
CA SER A 72 26.17 -0.19 -12.72
C SER A 72 27.64 0.10 -13.02
N ASN A 73 27.90 0.77 -14.12
CA ASN A 73 29.24 1.33 -14.43
C ASN A 73 29.56 2.56 -13.57
N PHE A 74 28.57 3.10 -12.87
CA PHE A 74 28.72 4.22 -11.94
C PHE A 74 28.87 3.67 -10.52
N VAL A 75 30.01 3.93 -9.90
CA VAL A 75 30.36 3.42 -8.56
C VAL A 75 29.33 3.82 -7.51
N SER A 76 28.71 4.99 -7.65
CA SER A 76 27.69 5.51 -6.72
C SER A 76 26.35 4.76 -6.83
N TYR A 77 26.14 3.97 -7.88
CA TYR A 77 24.93 3.21 -8.14
C TYR A 77 25.21 1.70 -8.31
N ASP A 78 26.27 1.21 -7.71
CA ASP A 78 26.63 -0.21 -7.70
C ASP A 78 26.65 -0.71 -6.25
N TRP A 79 25.71 -1.61 -5.90
CA TRP A 79 25.61 -2.14 -4.54
C TRP A 79 25.28 -3.63 -4.51
N HIS A 80 25.73 -4.25 -3.42
CA HIS A 80 25.41 -5.63 -3.07
C HIS A 80 25.20 -5.73 -1.56
N GLN A 81 23.95 -5.96 -1.13
CA GLN A 81 23.52 -6.01 0.27
C GLN A 81 22.95 -7.39 0.62
N PRO A 82 23.80 -8.41 0.81
CA PRO A 82 23.34 -9.78 1.05
C PRO A 82 22.73 -10.00 2.44
N GLU A 83 22.96 -9.07 3.38
CA GLU A 83 22.60 -9.24 4.80
C GLU A 83 21.22 -8.70 5.16
N TYR A 84 20.45 -8.20 4.19
CA TYR A 84 19.11 -7.67 4.47
C TYR A 84 18.18 -8.75 5.01
N LYS A 85 17.50 -8.39 6.11
CA LYS A 85 16.50 -9.23 6.76
C LYS A 85 15.19 -9.17 5.98
N ASN A 86 14.36 -10.19 6.13
CA ASN A 86 13.00 -10.12 5.64
C ASN A 86 12.23 -8.97 6.28
N GLN A 87 11.47 -8.27 5.47
CA GLN A 87 10.48 -7.30 5.94
C GLN A 87 9.31 -8.05 6.59
N LEU A 88 8.92 -7.62 7.79
CA LEU A 88 7.74 -8.13 8.47
C LEU A 88 6.62 -7.12 8.28
N ILE A 89 5.52 -7.55 7.67
CA ILE A 89 4.39 -6.71 7.32
C ILE A 89 3.14 -7.32 7.93
N ASN A 90 2.63 -6.69 8.99
CA ASN A 90 1.39 -7.09 9.63
C ASN A 90 0.31 -6.08 9.25
N THR A 91 -0.76 -6.55 8.64
CA THR A 91 -1.83 -5.69 8.10
C THR A 91 -3.17 -6.09 8.68
N LEU A 92 -3.88 -5.13 9.27
CA LEU A 92 -5.30 -5.24 9.60
C LEU A 92 -6.09 -4.34 8.63
N ASN A 93 -6.97 -4.94 7.86
CA ASN A 93 -7.86 -4.24 6.96
C ASN A 93 -9.32 -4.43 7.38
N LEU A 94 -10.04 -3.33 7.58
CA LEU A 94 -11.45 -3.29 7.91
C LEU A 94 -12.19 -2.57 6.79
N GLU A 95 -13.26 -3.16 6.30
CA GLU A 95 -14.10 -2.58 5.27
C GLU A 95 -15.56 -2.64 5.71
N PHE A 96 -16.26 -1.53 5.56
CA PHE A 96 -17.70 -1.44 5.75
C PHE A 96 -18.30 -0.62 4.63
N GLY A 97 -19.36 -1.11 4.02
CA GLY A 97 -19.90 -0.44 2.83
C GLY A 97 -21.30 -0.85 2.43
N HIS A 98 -21.82 -0.03 1.53
CA HIS A 98 -23.11 -0.20 0.88
C HIS A 98 -22.99 0.24 -0.58
N PRO A 99 -23.54 -0.50 -1.57
CA PRO A 99 -23.39 -0.18 -2.98
C PRO A 99 -23.84 1.23 -3.38
N LYS A 100 -24.87 1.75 -2.72
CA LYS A 100 -25.44 3.08 -3.00
C LYS A 100 -24.78 4.21 -2.18
N TRP A 101 -24.39 3.96 -0.93
CA TRP A 101 -23.95 5.01 -0.02
C TRP A 101 -22.44 5.16 0.04
N GLY A 102 -21.73 4.16 -0.47
CA GLY A 102 -20.26 4.17 -0.48
C GLY A 102 -19.65 3.20 0.51
N LYS A 103 -18.32 3.32 0.65
CA LYS A 103 -17.51 2.36 1.38
C LYS A 103 -16.43 3.07 2.18
N ILE A 104 -16.26 2.65 3.44
CA ILE A 104 -15.14 3.03 4.29
C ILE A 104 -14.19 1.84 4.36
N ASN A 105 -12.91 2.09 4.16
CA ASN A 105 -11.84 1.13 4.32
C ASN A 105 -10.80 1.71 5.28
N ALA A 106 -10.53 1.00 6.37
CA ALA A 106 -9.46 1.32 7.31
C ALA A 106 -8.38 0.24 7.21
N ASN A 107 -7.15 0.67 6.97
CA ASN A 107 -5.98 -0.19 6.84
C ASN A 107 -4.93 0.27 7.86
N TYR A 108 -4.50 -0.66 8.71
CA TYR A 108 -3.42 -0.44 9.67
C TYR A 108 -2.31 -1.44 9.39
N GLU A 109 -1.11 -0.93 9.17
CA GLU A 109 0.07 -1.74 8.85
C GLU A 109 1.17 -1.47 9.86
N VAL A 110 1.80 -2.54 10.32
CA VAL A 110 3.02 -2.51 11.12
C VAL A 110 4.14 -3.11 10.30
N LEU A 111 5.15 -2.30 10.00
CA LEU A 111 6.27 -2.66 9.14
C LEU A 111 7.56 -2.68 9.97
N ASN A 112 8.29 -3.79 9.91
CA ASN A 112 9.64 -3.89 10.47
C ASN A 112 10.63 -4.28 9.37
N ASN A 113 11.87 -3.85 9.52
CA ASN A 113 12.93 -4.07 8.54
C ASN A 113 12.56 -3.51 7.15
N TYR A 114 11.92 -2.35 7.10
CA TYR A 114 11.49 -1.72 5.85
C TYR A 114 12.70 -1.28 5.03
N ALA A 115 12.81 -1.75 3.79
CA ALA A 115 13.88 -1.38 2.88
C ALA A 115 13.47 -0.13 2.07
N TYR A 116 14.35 0.87 2.03
CA TYR A 116 14.16 2.13 1.34
C TYR A 116 15.49 2.67 0.79
N PHE A 117 15.44 3.72 0.01
CA PHE A 117 16.64 4.42 -0.44
C PHE A 117 16.86 5.65 0.44
N LYS A 118 18.07 5.79 0.96
CA LYS A 118 18.50 6.93 1.78
C LYS A 118 19.61 7.69 1.07
N ASN A 119 19.57 9.01 1.18
CA ASN A 119 20.71 9.86 0.84
C ASN A 119 21.79 9.69 1.91
N ILE A 120 22.98 9.29 1.51
CA ILE A 120 24.14 9.17 2.37
C ILE A 120 25.28 10.01 1.85
N LEU A 121 26.05 10.61 2.77
CA LEU A 121 27.32 11.25 2.44
C LEU A 121 28.40 10.18 2.35
N ARG A 122 29.06 10.12 1.21
CA ARG A 122 30.21 9.25 0.98
C ARG A 122 31.47 10.09 0.86
N GLU A 123 32.49 9.75 1.64
CA GLU A 123 33.80 10.33 1.45
C GLU A 123 34.35 9.92 0.07
N LYS A 124 34.61 10.90 -0.77
CA LYS A 124 35.19 10.71 -2.08
C LYS A 124 36.70 10.82 -2.00
N ASN A 125 37.23 11.76 -1.19
CA ASN A 125 38.62 12.00 -0.87
C ASN A 125 38.67 12.65 0.51
N GLU A 126 39.88 12.86 1.07
CA GLU A 126 40.08 13.58 2.36
C GLU A 126 39.46 14.99 2.42
N ILE A 127 38.98 15.55 1.30
CA ILE A 127 38.52 16.94 1.17
C ILE A 127 37.09 17.05 0.61
N ALA A 128 36.51 15.99 0.04
CA ALA A 128 35.23 16.05 -0.64
C ALA A 128 34.29 14.92 -0.24
N GLU A 129 33.07 15.29 0.11
CA GLU A 129 31.94 14.39 0.31
C GLU A 129 31.02 14.40 -0.94
N GLU A 130 30.52 13.23 -1.31
CA GLU A 130 29.54 13.06 -2.38
C GLU A 130 28.22 12.56 -1.80
N LEU A 131 27.14 13.25 -2.10
CA LEU A 131 25.80 12.78 -1.75
C LEU A 131 25.39 11.68 -2.73
N ILE A 132 25.20 10.47 -2.23
CA ILE A 132 24.76 9.32 -3.02
C ILE A 132 23.46 8.74 -2.46
N VAL A 133 22.71 8.08 -3.32
CA VAL A 133 21.51 7.32 -2.92
C VAL A 133 21.91 5.86 -2.74
N ALA A 134 21.67 5.31 -1.56
CA ALA A 134 21.96 3.91 -1.28
C ALA A 134 20.74 3.20 -0.66
N PRO A 135 20.58 1.90 -0.95
CA PRO A 135 19.59 1.10 -0.27
C PRO A 135 19.95 0.95 1.20
N THR A 136 18.96 1.06 2.04
CA THR A 136 19.08 0.97 3.50
C THR A 136 17.88 0.20 4.04
N GLN A 137 18.03 -0.42 5.20
CA GLN A 137 16.96 -1.08 5.90
C GLN A 137 16.73 -0.39 7.25
N PHE A 138 15.49 0.04 7.48
CA PHE A 138 15.09 0.72 8.71
C PHE A 138 14.99 -0.29 9.85
N GLU A 139 15.74 -0.07 10.94
CA GLU A 139 15.79 -0.97 12.10
C GLU A 139 14.60 -0.79 13.04
N GLY A 140 13.89 0.34 12.95
CA GLY A 140 12.71 0.62 13.77
C GLY A 140 11.43 0.01 13.22
N THR A 141 10.33 0.37 13.87
CA THR A 141 8.97 -0.01 13.49
C THR A 141 8.26 1.19 12.85
N ILE A 142 7.57 0.95 11.75
CA ILE A 142 6.71 1.93 11.09
C ILE A 142 5.26 1.48 11.27
N ASN A 143 4.44 2.33 11.87
CA ASN A 143 3.01 2.17 12.01
C ASN A 143 2.32 3.07 10.98
N TYR A 144 1.55 2.48 10.08
CA TYR A 144 0.86 3.21 9.03
C TYR A 144 -0.64 3.00 9.10
N LEU A 145 -1.37 4.07 9.38
CA LEU A 145 -2.83 4.10 9.34
C LEU A 145 -3.31 4.79 8.08
N LYS A 146 -4.25 4.17 7.37
CA LYS A 146 -4.93 4.74 6.21
C LYS A 146 -6.43 4.48 6.31
N ILE A 147 -7.23 5.54 6.31
CA ILE A 147 -8.69 5.48 6.28
C ILE A 147 -9.14 6.11 4.98
N ARG A 148 -9.89 5.38 4.18
CA ARG A 148 -10.42 5.83 2.90
C ARG A 148 -11.92 5.70 2.86
N LEU A 149 -12.60 6.80 2.52
CA LEU A 149 -14.01 6.86 2.16
C LEU A 149 -14.11 6.95 0.64
N THR A 150 -14.89 6.07 0.03
CA THR A 150 -15.24 6.12 -1.39
C THR A 150 -16.75 6.18 -1.51
N GLN A 151 -17.25 7.14 -2.27
CA GLN A 151 -18.68 7.35 -2.46
C GLN A 151 -18.99 7.59 -3.94
N ASN A 152 -20.01 6.93 -4.43
CA ASN A 152 -20.56 7.17 -5.76
C ASN A 152 -22.06 7.44 -5.63
N LEU A 153 -22.48 8.66 -5.99
CA LEU A 153 -23.85 9.12 -5.92
C LEU A 153 -24.32 9.50 -7.30
N ASP A 154 -25.30 8.78 -7.79
CA ASP A 154 -25.95 9.07 -9.06
C ASP A 154 -27.28 9.77 -8.80
N PHE A 155 -27.46 10.93 -9.39
CA PHE A 155 -28.68 11.72 -9.34
C PHE A 155 -29.03 12.25 -10.74
N TRP A 156 -30.13 11.78 -11.30
CA TRP A 156 -30.62 12.10 -12.63
C TRP A 156 -29.55 11.83 -13.71
N LYS A 157 -28.96 12.87 -14.30
CA LYS A 157 -27.86 12.81 -15.31
C LYS A 157 -26.49 13.11 -14.74
N PHE A 158 -26.41 13.33 -13.43
CA PHE A 158 -25.16 13.63 -12.75
C PHE A 158 -24.69 12.45 -11.94
N SER A 159 -23.37 12.23 -11.97
CA SER A 159 -22.66 11.27 -11.13
C SER A 159 -21.60 12.01 -10.31
N PHE A 160 -21.63 11.86 -8.99
CA PHE A 160 -20.62 12.35 -8.06
C PHE A 160 -19.78 11.18 -7.58
N ILE A 161 -18.49 11.21 -7.88
CA ILE A 161 -17.53 10.21 -7.43
C ILE A 161 -16.56 10.91 -6.49
N ASN A 162 -16.62 10.55 -5.21
CA ASN A 162 -15.81 11.13 -4.16
C ASN A 162 -14.89 10.10 -3.55
N THR A 163 -13.64 10.48 -3.30
CA THR A 163 -12.67 9.71 -2.54
C THR A 163 -11.99 10.65 -1.56
N PHE A 164 -12.09 10.35 -0.28
CA PHE A 164 -11.37 11.04 0.79
C PHE A 164 -10.49 10.03 1.50
N GLN A 165 -9.25 10.40 1.76
CA GLN A 165 -8.29 9.56 2.44
C GLN A 165 -7.59 10.38 3.52
N TYR A 166 -7.56 9.82 4.70
CA TYR A 166 -6.70 10.21 5.81
C TYR A 166 -5.61 9.16 5.98
N GLN A 167 -4.40 9.60 6.23
CA GLN A 167 -3.29 8.69 6.51
C GLN A 167 -2.34 9.29 7.53
N ASN A 168 -1.78 8.43 8.37
CA ASN A 168 -0.83 8.80 9.39
C ASN A 168 0.29 7.76 9.43
N VAL A 169 1.51 8.23 9.52
CA VAL A 169 2.71 7.42 9.70
C VAL A 169 3.33 7.79 11.04
N ASP A 170 3.46 6.80 11.91
CA ASP A 170 4.21 6.90 13.16
C ASP A 170 5.35 5.91 13.12
N GLN A 171 6.57 6.38 13.33
CA GLN A 171 7.76 5.56 13.28
C GLN A 171 8.65 5.83 14.48
N THR A 172 9.24 4.78 15.02
CA THR A 172 10.28 4.89 16.03
C THR A 172 11.60 5.19 15.33
N SER A 173 12.08 6.43 15.42
CA SER A 173 13.37 6.84 14.87
C SER A 173 14.31 7.27 15.98
N GLU A 174 15.59 6.94 15.86
CA GLU A 174 16.63 7.45 16.75
C GLU A 174 17.09 8.87 16.32
N GLU A 175 16.86 9.25 15.08
CA GLU A 175 17.16 10.58 14.55
C GLU A 175 15.92 11.47 14.60
N ASP A 176 15.97 12.55 15.35
CA ASP A 176 14.89 13.53 15.44
C ASP A 176 14.55 14.14 14.06
N GLY A 177 13.30 13.98 13.64
CA GLY A 177 12.76 14.58 12.42
C GLY A 177 13.02 13.80 11.13
N PHE A 178 13.71 12.66 11.15
CA PHE A 178 13.86 11.81 9.97
C PHE A 178 12.65 10.89 9.80
N GLN A 179 11.97 10.98 8.67
CA GLN A 179 10.82 10.14 8.33
C GLN A 179 11.11 9.30 7.09
N VAL A 180 11.00 7.96 7.22
CA VAL A 180 11.27 7.01 6.13
C VAL A 180 10.14 6.99 5.12
N VAL A 181 8.89 7.17 5.57
CA VAL A 181 7.71 7.17 4.72
C VAL A 181 7.03 8.53 4.81
N ASN A 182 7.16 9.32 3.77
CA ASN A 182 6.58 10.67 3.67
C ASN A 182 5.34 10.64 2.79
N VAL A 183 4.18 10.89 3.37
CA VAL A 183 2.89 10.88 2.68
C VAL A 183 2.03 12.07 3.09
N PRO A 184 1.20 12.63 2.20
CA PRO A 184 0.25 13.66 2.60
C PRO A 184 -0.77 13.08 3.58
N GLU A 185 -1.06 13.81 4.66
CA GLU A 185 -2.01 13.38 5.69
C GLU A 185 -3.44 13.25 5.14
N TRP A 186 -3.84 14.21 4.30
CA TRP A 186 -5.16 14.24 3.68
C TRP A 186 -5.06 14.25 2.17
N ILE A 187 -5.88 13.42 1.53
CA ILE A 187 -6.06 13.39 0.08
C ILE A 187 -7.55 13.40 -0.20
N GLY A 188 -7.99 14.33 -1.05
CA GLY A 188 -9.36 14.42 -1.53
C GLY A 188 -9.42 14.42 -3.05
N ARG A 189 -10.35 13.67 -3.61
CA ARG A 189 -10.70 13.73 -5.03
C ARG A 189 -12.21 13.71 -5.16
N SER A 190 -12.74 14.69 -5.88
CA SER A 190 -14.16 14.78 -6.20
C SER A 190 -14.33 15.00 -7.70
N SER A 191 -15.17 14.18 -8.32
CA SER A 191 -15.49 14.26 -9.75
C SER A 191 -17.00 14.40 -9.90
N LEU A 192 -17.42 15.42 -10.62
CA LEU A 192 -18.80 15.62 -11.06
C LEU A 192 -18.87 15.37 -12.55
N THR A 193 -19.67 14.41 -12.96
CA THR A 193 -19.87 14.02 -14.35
C THR A 193 -21.33 14.21 -14.74
N PHE A 194 -21.56 14.84 -15.86
CA PHE A 194 -22.88 14.92 -16.53
C PHE A 194 -22.90 13.96 -17.71
N SER A 195 -23.97 13.17 -17.83
CA SER A 195 -24.15 12.21 -18.93
C SER A 195 -25.54 12.34 -19.53
N SER A 196 -25.63 12.46 -20.84
CA SER A 196 -26.92 12.56 -21.53
C SER A 196 -26.87 11.98 -22.93
N GLN A 197 -27.99 11.39 -23.34
CA GLN A 197 -28.22 11.04 -24.74
C GLN A 197 -28.91 12.23 -25.44
N LEU A 198 -28.32 12.67 -26.56
CA LEU A 198 -28.77 13.77 -27.37
C LEU A 198 -29.25 13.27 -28.75
N PHE A 199 -30.03 14.10 -29.47
CA PHE A 199 -30.50 13.83 -30.82
C PHE A 199 -31.19 12.46 -30.99
N ASN A 200 -32.23 12.20 -30.20
CA ASN A 200 -32.97 10.92 -30.20
C ASN A 200 -32.06 9.69 -30.00
N LYS A 201 -31.05 9.80 -29.11
CA LYS A 201 -30.06 8.77 -28.81
C LYS A 201 -28.99 8.57 -29.89
N ALA A 202 -28.89 9.46 -30.88
CA ALA A 202 -27.83 9.41 -31.89
C ALA A 202 -26.46 9.79 -31.33
N LEU A 203 -26.40 10.55 -30.23
CA LEU A 203 -25.18 10.96 -29.59
C LEU A 203 -25.27 10.76 -28.07
N TYR A 204 -24.27 10.07 -27.47
CA TYR A 204 -24.06 10.05 -26.05
C TYR A 204 -22.99 11.08 -25.67
N LEU A 205 -23.34 12.06 -24.85
CA LEU A 205 -22.44 13.07 -24.34
C LEU A 205 -22.14 12.77 -22.88
N GLN A 206 -20.85 12.75 -22.54
CA GLN A 206 -20.39 12.74 -21.17
C GLN A 206 -19.34 13.83 -20.98
N THR A 207 -19.51 14.69 -19.96
CA THR A 207 -18.59 15.76 -19.63
C THR A 207 -18.53 15.90 -18.11
N GLY A 208 -17.45 16.45 -17.58
CA GLY A 208 -17.32 16.60 -16.14
C GLY A 208 -16.09 17.40 -15.73
N VAL A 209 -16.01 17.66 -14.43
CA VAL A 209 -14.90 18.32 -13.78
C VAL A 209 -14.42 17.46 -12.62
N THR A 210 -13.10 17.46 -12.38
CA THR A 210 -12.47 16.76 -11.27
C THR A 210 -11.60 17.75 -10.50
N ALA A 211 -11.78 17.78 -9.18
CA ALA A 211 -10.93 18.50 -8.25
C ALA A 211 -10.11 17.50 -7.43
N GLN A 212 -8.85 17.78 -7.21
CA GLN A 212 -7.96 17.04 -6.34
C GLN A 212 -7.35 17.98 -5.30
N TYR A 213 -7.23 17.48 -4.07
CA TYR A 213 -6.58 18.17 -2.95
C TYR A 213 -5.70 17.18 -2.19
N PHE A 214 -4.55 17.64 -1.74
CA PHE A 214 -3.70 16.94 -0.79
C PHE A 214 -2.96 17.95 0.09
N THR A 215 -2.68 17.55 1.33
CA THR A 215 -1.87 18.34 2.27
C THR A 215 -0.40 18.31 1.87
N ASN A 216 0.33 19.32 2.33
CA ASN A 216 1.78 19.37 2.12
C ASN A 216 2.45 18.15 2.75
N TYR A 217 3.46 17.64 2.08
CA TYR A 217 4.34 16.58 2.56
C TYR A 217 5.74 16.80 1.98
N TYR A 218 6.74 16.25 2.64
CA TYR A 218 8.10 16.30 2.14
C TYR A 218 8.33 15.11 1.22
N ALA A 219 8.60 15.36 -0.05
CA ALA A 219 9.10 14.32 -0.94
C ALA A 219 10.60 14.14 -0.69
N ASP A 220 11.07 12.90 -0.65
CA ASP A 220 12.50 12.62 -0.59
C ASP A 220 13.17 13.17 -1.86
N ARG A 221 14.23 13.94 -1.68
CA ARG A 221 15.01 14.55 -2.76
C ARG A 221 16.17 13.68 -3.12
#